data_86495c71d58670ad60f017853f9efff2
#
_entry.id   86495c71d58670ad60f017853f9efff2
#
_cell.length_a   1.000
_cell.length_b   1.000
_cell.length_c   1.000
_cell.angle_alpha   90.00
_cell.angle_beta   90.00
_cell.angle_gamma   90.00
#
_symmetry.space_group_name_H-M   'P 1'
#
loop_
_entity.id
_entity.type
_entity.pdbx_description
1 polymer ?
#
loop_
_entity_poly.entity_id
_entity_poly.type
_entity_poly.pdbx_seq_one_letter_code
_entity_poly.pdbx_strand_id
1 'polypeptide(L)'
;MLKTDLARGWFAAAIVVGMAAGNARAQDVAPVNSGANPYRVIRDWAQLTLEKRPWGGSNGVAIDRDGKTVWATDRCSPGVAPGCLGTKANPIHHFDENGKEIRSFGGDMLVWPHGIFVDRDGNVWVTDARVASADELKTDPGEDKKGSVVVKFSPEGQVLMTLGKPGVRGNPPEALTDPTDAITDPGNGDIYVAESHTNVDDPNLIGRITVLDRNGRYLRTIGQTGTRPAEFRTPHMIAFDSQGRLIVADRHNHRIQILTKDGKYIAEYKEFSRPSGLAIDANDTIYVADSESTAKVHPGWLRGIRIGSLKDGKVTGFVPPHKTDSPDGAMGEGIAIDAAGNLYTAEATVRGVTKYVKE
;
A
#
# COMPACT_ATOMS: atom_id res chain seq x y z
N MET A 1 -87.40 6.24 32.69
CA MET A 1 -86.31 7.17 32.93
C MET A 1 -85.00 6.44 32.69
N LEU A 2 -84.45 6.48 31.48
CA LEU A 2 -83.14 5.92 31.16
C LEU A 2 -82.28 7.05 30.62
N LYS A 3 -81.20 7.29 31.28
CA LYS A 3 -80.15 8.21 30.83
C LYS A 3 -79.16 7.42 29.95
N THR A 4 -78.99 7.88 28.75
CA THR A 4 -77.97 7.36 27.82
C THR A 4 -76.74 8.25 27.85
N ASP A 5 -75.60 7.68 28.31
CA ASP A 5 -74.30 8.34 28.30
C ASP A 5 -73.62 8.06 26.91
N LEU A 6 -73.27 9.11 26.20
CA LEU A 6 -72.51 9.09 24.98
C LEU A 6 -71.00 9.13 25.31
N ALA A 7 -70.31 8.04 25.08
CA ALA A 7 -68.82 7.98 25.10
C ALA A 7 -68.26 8.55 23.77
N ARG A 8 -67.51 9.62 23.88
CA ARG A 8 -66.71 10.18 22.77
C ARG A 8 -65.37 9.43 22.64
N GLY A 9 -65.24 8.62 21.58
CA GLY A 9 -63.94 8.00 21.26
C GLY A 9 -63.03 8.99 20.51
N TRP A 10 -61.85 9.15 21.05
CA TRP A 10 -60.76 9.87 20.37
C TRP A 10 -59.96 8.88 19.51
N PHE A 11 -59.99 9.05 18.18
CA PHE A 11 -59.09 8.35 17.29
C PHE A 11 -57.80 9.16 17.21
N ALA A 12 -56.69 8.61 17.76
CA ALA A 12 -55.35 9.12 17.52
C ALA A 12 -54.85 8.54 16.16
N ALA A 13 -54.70 9.39 15.18
CA ALA A 13 -54.05 9.05 13.92
C ALA A 13 -52.53 9.00 14.15
N ALA A 14 -51.95 7.82 14.07
CA ALA A 14 -50.51 7.65 14.06
C ALA A 14 -49.96 7.98 12.64
N ILE A 15 -49.25 9.08 12.51
CA ILE A 15 -48.50 9.40 11.30
C ILE A 15 -47.24 8.54 11.27
N VAL A 16 -47.22 7.50 10.45
CA VAL A 16 -46.01 6.74 10.12
C VAL A 16 -45.20 7.56 9.12
N VAL A 17 -44.19 8.27 9.60
CA VAL A 17 -43.18 8.87 8.73
C VAL A 17 -42.27 7.75 8.23
N GLY A 18 -42.53 7.25 7.06
CA GLY A 18 -41.67 6.33 6.34
C GLY A 18 -40.37 7.06 5.97
N MET A 19 -39.27 6.79 6.68
CA MET A 19 -37.95 7.15 6.20
C MET A 19 -37.64 6.27 4.98
N ALA A 20 -37.78 6.84 3.78
CA ALA A 20 -37.24 6.26 2.57
C ALA A 20 -35.71 6.30 2.71
N ALA A 21 -35.09 5.16 3.04
CA ALA A 21 -33.67 4.97 2.85
C ALA A 21 -33.38 5.02 1.35
N GLY A 22 -33.09 6.22 0.88
CA GLY A 22 -32.58 6.40 -0.47
C GLY A 22 -31.27 5.64 -0.57
N ASN A 23 -31.21 4.60 -1.42
CA ASN A 23 -29.99 4.05 -1.92
C ASN A 23 -29.24 5.17 -2.67
N ALA A 24 -28.40 5.92 -1.99
CA ALA A 24 -27.44 6.78 -2.64
C ALA A 24 -26.51 5.84 -3.42
N ARG A 25 -26.72 5.69 -4.72
CA ARG A 25 -25.72 5.17 -5.63
C ARG A 25 -24.50 6.05 -5.41
N ALA A 26 -23.38 5.44 -5.03
CA ALA A 26 -22.10 6.14 -4.99
C ALA A 26 -21.94 6.85 -6.34
N GLN A 27 -21.88 8.18 -6.32
CA GLN A 27 -21.71 8.97 -7.52
C GLN A 27 -20.33 8.63 -8.07
N ASP A 28 -20.25 8.16 -9.30
CA ASP A 28 -18.96 7.94 -9.98
C ASP A 28 -18.22 9.28 -10.02
N VAL A 29 -17.07 9.32 -9.37
CA VAL A 29 -16.22 10.52 -9.33
C VAL A 29 -15.60 10.73 -10.71
N ALA A 30 -15.68 11.94 -11.24
CA ALA A 30 -15.06 12.27 -12.52
C ALA A 30 -13.52 12.12 -12.43
N PRO A 31 -12.87 11.57 -13.46
CA PRO A 31 -11.43 11.40 -13.47
C PRO A 31 -10.64 12.71 -13.27
N VAL A 32 -9.70 12.70 -12.32
CA VAL A 32 -8.78 13.82 -12.09
C VAL A 32 -7.44 13.46 -12.72
N ASN A 33 -7.20 13.92 -13.95
CA ASN A 33 -6.01 13.64 -14.76
C ASN A 33 -5.18 14.88 -15.07
N SER A 34 -5.43 15.98 -14.40
CA SER A 34 -4.72 17.26 -14.56
C SER A 34 -4.71 18.04 -13.25
N GLY A 35 -3.80 18.97 -13.12
CA GLY A 35 -3.67 19.81 -11.94
C GLY A 35 -2.28 20.44 -11.88
N ALA A 36 -1.99 21.17 -10.81
CA ALA A 36 -0.66 21.72 -10.57
C ALA A 36 0.37 20.57 -10.46
N ASN A 37 1.50 20.71 -11.12
CA ASN A 37 2.63 19.81 -11.02
C ASN A 37 3.90 20.60 -10.63
N PRO A 38 4.20 20.73 -9.34
CA PRO A 38 5.37 21.46 -8.86
C PRO A 38 6.63 20.57 -8.81
N TYR A 39 6.73 19.53 -9.66
CA TYR A 39 7.82 18.59 -9.59
C TYR A 39 8.59 18.47 -10.90
N ARG A 40 9.91 18.48 -10.78
CA ARG A 40 10.83 18.08 -11.84
C ARG A 40 11.30 16.65 -11.64
N VAL A 41 11.21 15.84 -12.66
CA VAL A 41 11.51 14.40 -12.64
C VAL A 41 12.99 14.12 -12.87
N ILE A 42 13.59 13.28 -12.05
CA ILE A 42 14.92 12.67 -12.24
C ILE A 42 14.72 11.15 -12.29
N ARG A 43 14.75 10.61 -13.51
CA ARG A 43 14.69 9.18 -13.74
C ARG A 43 16.03 8.52 -13.44
N ASP A 44 16.00 7.22 -13.15
CA ASP A 44 17.22 6.45 -12.88
C ASP A 44 18.09 7.10 -11.77
N TRP A 45 17.42 7.73 -10.79
CA TRP A 45 18.09 8.45 -9.72
C TRP A 45 18.97 7.54 -8.87
N ALA A 46 18.49 6.36 -8.49
CA ALA A 46 19.22 5.39 -7.67
C ALA A 46 20.05 4.44 -8.54
N GLN A 47 21.32 4.24 -8.18
CA GLN A 47 22.27 3.40 -8.92
C GLN A 47 22.78 2.25 -8.06
N LEU A 48 22.63 0.99 -8.52
CA LEU A 48 23.18 -0.20 -7.86
C LEU A 48 24.69 -0.29 -8.11
N THR A 49 25.48 0.36 -7.26
CA THR A 49 26.94 0.48 -7.43
C THR A 49 27.73 -0.59 -6.70
N LEU A 50 27.17 -1.20 -5.64
CA LEU A 50 27.86 -2.22 -4.84
C LEU A 50 27.87 -3.57 -5.57
N GLU A 51 26.75 -4.00 -6.13
CA GLU A 51 26.68 -5.26 -6.90
C GLU A 51 26.92 -5.09 -8.41
N LYS A 52 26.88 -3.86 -8.92
CA LYS A 52 27.13 -3.52 -10.33
C LYS A 52 26.25 -4.31 -11.31
N ARG A 53 25.00 -4.49 -10.98
CA ARG A 53 23.99 -5.16 -11.80
C ARG A 53 22.85 -4.20 -12.15
N PRO A 54 22.06 -4.50 -13.17
CA PRO A 54 20.83 -3.74 -13.42
C PRO A 54 19.81 -3.99 -12.30
N TRP A 55 18.91 -3.03 -12.13
CA TRP A 55 17.73 -3.19 -11.29
C TRP A 55 16.83 -4.32 -11.81
N GLY A 56 16.25 -5.08 -10.88
CA GLY A 56 14.99 -5.77 -11.09
C GLY A 56 13.80 -4.81 -11.00
N GLY A 57 12.59 -5.31 -10.82
CA GLY A 57 11.45 -4.45 -10.50
C GLY A 57 11.54 -3.95 -9.06
N SER A 58 11.25 -2.67 -8.81
CA SER A 58 11.17 -2.10 -7.47
C SER A 58 9.72 -1.78 -7.12
N ASN A 59 9.25 -2.16 -5.92
CA ASN A 59 7.88 -1.92 -5.47
C ASN A 59 7.78 -1.10 -4.21
N GLY A 60 8.81 -1.12 -3.37
CA GLY A 60 8.84 -0.40 -2.10
C GLY A 60 9.94 0.66 -2.07
N VAL A 61 9.60 1.82 -1.54
CA VAL A 61 10.54 2.91 -1.26
C VAL A 61 10.15 3.56 0.06
N ALA A 62 11.13 3.87 0.90
CA ALA A 62 10.92 4.53 2.19
C ALA A 62 12.04 5.55 2.45
N ILE A 63 11.72 6.62 3.18
CA ILE A 63 12.71 7.58 3.65
C ILE A 63 13.24 7.11 5.00
N ASP A 64 14.56 7.22 5.19
CA ASP A 64 15.18 6.93 6.47
C ASP A 64 14.83 8.02 7.50
N ARG A 65 15.08 7.75 8.76
CA ARG A 65 14.85 8.67 9.90
C ARG A 65 15.55 10.01 9.79
N ASP A 66 16.61 10.09 9.02
CA ASP A 66 17.33 11.35 8.75
C ASP A 66 16.51 12.31 7.85
N GLY A 67 15.40 11.83 7.28
CA GLY A 67 14.53 12.58 6.39
C GLY A 67 15.11 12.84 5.00
N LYS A 68 16.19 12.15 4.61
CA LYS A 68 16.97 12.43 3.39
C LYS A 68 17.39 11.18 2.62
N THR A 69 17.93 10.17 3.33
CA THR A 69 18.41 8.95 2.71
C THR A 69 17.23 8.00 2.43
N VAL A 70 17.39 7.12 1.46
CA VAL A 70 16.28 6.39 0.86
C VAL A 70 16.56 4.90 0.85
N TRP A 71 15.60 4.13 1.35
CA TRP A 71 15.58 2.69 1.23
C TRP A 71 14.67 2.26 0.08
N ALA A 72 15.07 1.21 -0.65
CA ALA A 72 14.23 0.63 -1.70
C ALA A 72 14.37 -0.89 -1.76
N THR A 73 13.30 -1.55 -2.19
CA THR A 73 13.31 -2.98 -2.51
C THR A 73 13.65 -3.20 -3.97
N ASP A 74 14.24 -4.36 -4.28
CA ASP A 74 14.54 -4.81 -5.62
C ASP A 74 14.18 -6.30 -5.78
N ARG A 75 13.48 -6.63 -6.84
CA ARG A 75 13.12 -8.02 -7.20
C ARG A 75 14.27 -8.79 -7.84
N CYS A 76 15.51 -8.35 -7.72
CA CYS A 76 16.76 -9.00 -8.10
C CYS A 76 16.92 -9.34 -9.59
N SER A 77 15.88 -9.71 -10.28
CA SER A 77 15.90 -10.18 -11.67
C SER A 77 15.28 -9.16 -12.62
N PRO A 78 15.83 -9.00 -13.84
CA PRO A 78 15.24 -8.17 -14.87
C PRO A 78 13.97 -8.85 -15.41
N GLY A 79 12.81 -8.53 -14.82
CA GLY A 79 11.51 -9.08 -15.20
C GLY A 79 10.53 -9.03 -14.03
N VAL A 80 9.29 -9.44 -14.29
CA VAL A 80 8.25 -9.44 -13.25
C VAL A 80 8.37 -10.69 -12.37
N ALA A 81 8.83 -11.79 -12.92
CA ALA A 81 9.12 -13.05 -12.27
C ALA A 81 10.47 -13.58 -12.80
N PRO A 82 11.21 -14.39 -12.04
CA PRO A 82 10.86 -15.07 -10.80
C PRO A 82 11.09 -14.28 -9.50
N GLY A 83 11.45 -12.99 -9.53
CA GLY A 83 11.85 -12.27 -8.33
C GLY A 83 13.28 -12.59 -7.92
N CYS A 84 13.53 -12.79 -6.63
CA CYS A 84 14.85 -13.12 -6.08
C CYS A 84 15.14 -14.62 -5.97
N LEU A 85 14.27 -15.48 -6.48
CA LEU A 85 14.47 -16.92 -6.46
C LEU A 85 15.74 -17.34 -7.18
N GLY A 86 16.48 -18.28 -6.60
CA GLY A 86 17.72 -18.82 -7.17
C GLY A 86 18.86 -17.82 -7.30
N THR A 87 18.78 -16.64 -6.70
CA THR A 87 19.82 -15.60 -6.75
C THR A 87 20.31 -15.20 -5.35
N LYS A 88 21.57 -14.81 -5.27
CA LYS A 88 22.18 -14.23 -4.05
C LYS A 88 22.21 -12.70 -4.07
N ALA A 89 21.60 -12.07 -5.06
CA ALA A 89 21.52 -10.63 -5.17
C ALA A 89 20.82 -10.04 -3.93
N ASN A 90 21.31 -8.93 -3.44
CA ASN A 90 20.68 -8.22 -2.34
C ASN A 90 19.39 -7.53 -2.81
N PRO A 91 18.25 -7.76 -2.15
CA PRO A 91 16.98 -7.14 -2.51
C PRO A 91 16.68 -5.84 -1.76
N ILE A 92 17.49 -5.45 -0.80
CA ILE A 92 17.26 -4.27 0.04
C ILE A 92 18.45 -3.34 -0.12
N HIS A 93 18.18 -2.12 -0.54
CA HIS A 93 19.18 -1.11 -0.87
C HIS A 93 18.96 0.18 -0.12
N HIS A 94 20.05 0.81 0.33
CA HIS A 94 20.06 2.10 0.98
C HIS A 94 20.90 3.09 0.17
N PHE A 95 20.32 4.24 -0.13
CA PHE A 95 20.92 5.29 -0.98
C PHE A 95 21.09 6.59 -0.20
N ASP A 96 22.17 7.31 -0.51
CA ASP A 96 22.33 8.69 -0.05
C ASP A 96 21.37 9.65 -0.78
N GLU A 97 21.34 10.91 -0.39
CA GLU A 97 20.48 11.96 -0.97
C GLU A 97 20.72 12.21 -2.47
N ASN A 98 21.85 11.72 -3.02
CA ASN A 98 22.23 11.83 -4.43
C ASN A 98 21.93 10.55 -5.24
N GLY A 99 21.38 9.51 -4.61
CA GLY A 99 21.08 8.23 -5.26
C GLY A 99 22.25 7.27 -5.36
N LYS A 100 23.35 7.54 -4.68
CA LYS A 100 24.49 6.61 -4.58
C LYS A 100 24.17 5.55 -3.54
N GLU A 101 24.32 4.29 -3.91
CA GLU A 101 24.15 3.17 -3.00
C GLU A 101 25.23 3.16 -1.90
N ILE A 102 24.80 3.14 -0.65
CA ILE A 102 25.67 3.12 0.54
C ILE A 102 25.62 1.78 1.27
N ARG A 103 24.57 0.99 1.04
CA ARG A 103 24.42 -0.33 1.65
C ARG A 103 23.43 -1.18 0.87
N SER A 104 23.63 -2.50 0.88
CA SER A 104 22.65 -3.49 0.47
C SER A 104 22.77 -4.78 1.27
N PHE A 105 21.66 -5.52 1.43
CA PHE A 105 21.61 -6.78 2.14
C PHE A 105 20.36 -7.62 1.80
N GLY A 106 20.26 -8.79 2.44
CA GLY A 106 19.09 -9.68 2.34
C GLY A 106 19.18 -10.70 1.21
N GLY A 107 20.35 -10.87 0.61
CA GLY A 107 20.56 -11.89 -0.44
C GLY A 107 20.17 -13.29 0.02
N ASP A 108 19.52 -14.04 -0.85
CA ASP A 108 19.03 -15.40 -0.61
C ASP A 108 17.96 -15.54 0.49
N MET A 109 17.29 -14.45 0.88
CA MET A 109 16.30 -14.47 1.96
C MET A 109 14.85 -14.35 1.51
N LEU A 110 14.59 -13.63 0.43
CA LEU A 110 13.26 -13.24 0.00
C LEU A 110 12.94 -13.79 -1.39
N VAL A 111 11.65 -14.05 -1.63
CA VAL A 111 11.11 -14.48 -2.95
C VAL A 111 10.74 -13.27 -3.79
N TRP A 112 9.92 -12.39 -3.23
CA TRP A 112 9.39 -11.23 -3.93
C TRP A 112 9.23 -10.04 -2.99
N PRO A 113 10.34 -9.34 -2.73
CA PRO A 113 10.31 -8.14 -1.88
C PRO A 113 9.35 -7.11 -2.46
N HIS A 114 8.50 -6.55 -1.57
CA HIS A 114 7.44 -5.66 -1.97
C HIS A 114 7.46 -4.35 -1.18
N GLY A 115 6.67 -4.22 -0.11
CA GLY A 115 6.67 -3.04 0.75
C GLY A 115 7.95 -2.89 1.57
N ILE A 116 8.33 -1.66 1.87
CA ILE A 116 9.43 -1.33 2.77
C ILE A 116 9.03 -0.14 3.65
N PHE A 117 9.36 -0.22 4.92
CA PHE A 117 9.07 0.82 5.91
C PHE A 117 10.24 0.95 6.89
N VAL A 118 10.52 2.16 7.34
CA VAL A 118 11.51 2.43 8.38
C VAL A 118 10.80 2.86 9.67
N ASP A 119 10.99 2.09 10.74
CA ASP A 119 10.35 2.40 12.02
C ASP A 119 11.07 3.55 12.76
N ARG A 120 10.45 4.03 13.84
CA ARG A 120 11.00 5.12 14.65
C ARG A 120 12.37 4.83 15.26
N ASP A 121 12.76 3.56 15.36
CA ASP A 121 14.06 3.14 15.89
C ASP A 121 15.10 2.98 14.77
N GLY A 122 14.70 3.17 13.48
CA GLY A 122 15.54 3.06 12.30
C GLY A 122 15.63 1.65 11.74
N ASN A 123 14.81 0.71 12.24
CA ASN A 123 14.80 -0.64 11.69
C ASN A 123 13.98 -0.67 10.40
N VAL A 124 14.42 -1.51 9.48
CA VAL A 124 13.86 -1.66 8.14
C VAL A 124 12.93 -2.87 8.12
N TRP A 125 11.65 -2.63 7.80
CA TRP A 125 10.65 -3.67 7.63
C TRP A 125 10.42 -3.91 6.16
N VAL A 126 10.43 -5.18 5.74
CA VAL A 126 10.23 -5.56 4.34
C VAL A 126 9.21 -6.68 4.27
N THR A 127 8.24 -6.53 3.37
CA THR A 127 7.29 -7.59 3.06
C THR A 127 7.78 -8.45 1.91
N ASP A 128 7.54 -9.75 2.00
CA ASP A 128 7.79 -10.71 0.94
C ASP A 128 6.45 -11.25 0.43
N ALA A 129 5.98 -10.71 -0.68
CA ALA A 129 4.58 -10.70 -1.07
C ALA A 129 4.08 -12.00 -1.74
N ARG A 130 4.89 -13.05 -1.82
CA ARG A 130 4.45 -14.38 -2.30
C ARG A 130 5.39 -15.49 -1.85
N VAL A 131 4.93 -16.71 -1.96
CA VAL A 131 5.76 -17.92 -1.93
C VAL A 131 6.22 -18.30 -3.34
N ALA A 132 7.20 -19.20 -3.43
CA ALA A 132 7.56 -19.81 -4.72
C ALA A 132 6.39 -20.63 -5.28
N SER A 133 6.18 -20.53 -6.59
CA SER A 133 5.18 -21.35 -7.28
C SER A 133 5.63 -22.80 -7.42
N ALA A 134 4.68 -23.70 -7.68
CA ALA A 134 4.98 -25.12 -7.89
C ALA A 134 5.95 -25.35 -9.08
N ASP A 135 5.91 -24.50 -10.10
CA ASP A 135 6.82 -24.62 -11.26
C ASP A 135 8.23 -24.13 -10.93
N GLU A 136 8.35 -23.04 -10.15
CA GLU A 136 9.65 -22.53 -9.67
C GLU A 136 10.33 -23.57 -8.76
N LEU A 137 9.57 -24.23 -7.87
CA LEU A 137 10.09 -25.28 -6.98
C LEU A 137 10.58 -26.54 -7.70
N LYS A 138 10.18 -26.77 -8.95
CA LYS A 138 10.78 -27.86 -9.77
C LYS A 138 12.22 -27.55 -10.14
N THR A 139 12.55 -26.28 -10.33
CA THR A 139 13.90 -25.81 -10.67
C THR A 139 14.75 -25.59 -9.42
N ASP A 140 14.15 -24.99 -8.39
CA ASP A 140 14.81 -24.61 -7.15
C ASP A 140 14.03 -25.14 -5.92
N PRO A 141 14.13 -26.44 -5.59
CA PRO A 141 13.35 -27.05 -4.49
C PRO A 141 13.63 -26.45 -3.11
N GLY A 142 14.79 -25.83 -2.91
CA GLY A 142 15.19 -25.20 -1.63
C GLY A 142 14.43 -23.90 -1.31
N GLU A 143 13.71 -23.34 -2.26
CA GLU A 143 12.96 -22.10 -2.13
C GLU A 143 11.58 -22.26 -1.46
N ASP A 144 11.18 -23.47 -1.11
CA ASP A 144 9.91 -23.81 -0.44
C ASP A 144 9.78 -23.23 0.97
N LYS A 145 10.89 -22.73 1.55
CA LYS A 145 10.96 -22.15 2.91
C LYS A 145 11.08 -20.64 2.92
N LYS A 146 10.71 -19.97 1.83
CA LYS A 146 10.78 -18.51 1.68
C LYS A 146 9.43 -17.94 1.25
N GLY A 147 9.24 -16.65 1.53
CA GLY A 147 8.07 -15.89 1.07
C GLY A 147 6.87 -15.90 2.01
N SER A 148 5.94 -15.01 1.72
CA SER A 148 4.71 -14.73 2.47
C SER A 148 4.98 -14.36 3.94
N VAL A 149 5.97 -13.50 4.17
CA VAL A 149 6.42 -13.05 5.49
C VAL A 149 6.66 -11.54 5.51
N VAL A 150 6.76 -10.99 6.72
CA VAL A 150 7.34 -9.67 6.97
C VAL A 150 8.60 -9.85 7.78
N VAL A 151 9.71 -9.26 7.32
CA VAL A 151 11.00 -9.33 8.02
C VAL A 151 11.39 -7.95 8.51
N LYS A 152 11.74 -7.85 9.80
CA LYS A 152 12.36 -6.68 10.41
C LYS A 152 13.87 -6.86 10.42
N PHE A 153 14.57 -5.89 9.86
CA PHE A 153 16.04 -5.84 9.87
C PHE A 153 16.56 -4.67 10.72
N SER A 154 17.73 -4.82 11.30
CA SER A 154 18.50 -3.65 11.74
C SER A 154 18.96 -2.84 10.52
N PRO A 155 19.37 -1.57 10.70
CA PRO A 155 19.95 -0.79 9.60
C PRO A 155 21.17 -1.43 8.95
N GLU A 156 21.85 -2.37 9.66
CA GLU A 156 23.03 -3.12 9.18
C GLU A 156 22.65 -4.42 8.45
N GLY A 157 21.36 -4.78 8.41
CA GLY A 157 20.85 -5.97 7.72
C GLY A 157 20.77 -7.23 8.59
N GLN A 158 20.87 -7.11 9.93
CA GLN A 158 20.61 -8.24 10.81
C GLN A 158 19.10 -8.48 10.95
N VAL A 159 18.64 -9.72 10.81
CA VAL A 159 17.25 -10.10 11.06
C VAL A 159 16.95 -9.96 12.56
N LEU A 160 15.99 -9.11 12.89
CA LEU A 160 15.51 -8.87 14.25
C LEU A 160 14.21 -9.61 14.56
N MET A 161 13.34 -9.77 13.53
CA MET A 161 12.04 -10.43 13.66
C MET A 161 11.57 -10.94 12.29
N THR A 162 10.84 -12.07 12.30
CA THR A 162 10.09 -12.54 11.14
C THR A 162 8.65 -12.79 11.56
N LEU A 163 7.69 -12.20 10.85
CA LEU A 163 6.25 -12.39 11.05
C LEU A 163 5.70 -13.31 9.96
N GLY A 164 4.79 -14.20 10.33
CA GLY A 164 4.30 -15.26 9.46
C GLY A 164 5.21 -16.49 9.47
N LYS A 165 4.88 -17.48 8.65
CA LYS A 165 5.62 -18.73 8.52
C LYS A 165 6.24 -18.82 7.12
N PRO A 166 7.58 -18.74 7.00
CA PRO A 166 8.24 -18.76 5.70
C PRO A 166 7.82 -19.93 4.83
N GLY A 167 7.48 -19.65 3.56
CA GLY A 167 7.01 -20.64 2.59
C GLY A 167 5.54 -21.03 2.73
N VAL A 168 4.80 -20.42 3.66
CA VAL A 168 3.41 -20.81 3.95
C VAL A 168 2.47 -19.61 3.82
N ARG A 169 1.50 -19.70 2.92
CA ARG A 169 0.33 -18.80 2.89
C ARG A 169 -0.73 -19.32 3.86
N GLY A 170 -1.30 -18.45 4.68
CA GLY A 170 -2.30 -18.87 5.66
C GLY A 170 -2.94 -17.72 6.42
N ASN A 171 -3.55 -18.08 7.54
CA ASN A 171 -4.24 -17.11 8.40
C ASN A 171 -3.45 -16.85 9.68
N PRO A 172 -3.53 -15.61 10.25
CA PRO A 172 -2.99 -15.34 11.57
C PRO A 172 -3.74 -16.17 12.64
N PRO A 173 -3.08 -16.56 13.73
CA PRO A 173 -1.71 -16.15 14.11
C PRO A 173 -0.59 -16.95 13.44
N GLU A 174 -0.87 -18.08 12.75
CA GLU A 174 0.14 -19.06 12.30
C GLU A 174 0.92 -18.58 11.07
N ALA A 175 0.26 -17.87 10.15
CA ALA A 175 0.85 -17.44 8.88
C ALA A 175 0.23 -16.13 8.39
N LEU A 176 0.84 -15.55 7.37
CA LEU A 176 0.32 -14.44 6.58
C LEU A 176 0.01 -14.90 5.15
N THR A 177 -0.77 -14.10 4.41
CA THR A 177 -1.03 -14.35 3.00
C THR A 177 -0.65 -13.13 2.16
N ASP A 178 0.43 -13.26 1.40
CA ASP A 178 0.89 -12.28 0.41
C ASP A 178 0.91 -10.84 0.98
N PRO A 179 1.73 -10.55 2.01
CA PRO A 179 1.79 -9.23 2.65
C PRO A 179 2.32 -8.19 1.65
N THR A 180 1.53 -7.14 1.44
CA THR A 180 1.84 -6.06 0.50
C THR A 180 2.63 -4.94 1.16
N ASP A 181 2.29 -4.61 2.41
CA ASP A 181 2.91 -3.53 3.17
C ASP A 181 2.86 -3.81 4.68
N ALA A 182 3.78 -3.21 5.42
CA ALA A 182 3.82 -3.32 6.88
C ALA A 182 4.33 -2.02 7.50
N ILE A 183 3.59 -1.49 8.48
CA ILE A 183 3.95 -0.29 9.22
C ILE A 183 3.82 -0.51 10.73
N THR A 184 4.42 0.38 11.52
CA THR A 184 4.27 0.38 12.98
C THR A 184 3.52 1.61 13.47
N ASP A 185 2.64 1.43 14.44
CA ASP A 185 2.01 2.55 15.15
C ASP A 185 3.08 3.37 15.89
N PRO A 186 3.24 4.67 15.59
CA PRO A 186 4.26 5.50 16.23
C PRO A 186 4.05 5.67 17.74
N GLY A 187 2.85 5.43 18.26
CA GLY A 187 2.53 5.56 19.67
C GLY A 187 2.95 4.36 20.51
N ASN A 188 2.54 3.15 20.13
CA ASN A 188 2.72 1.94 20.95
C ASN A 188 3.60 0.86 20.29
N GLY A 189 3.92 1.00 19.00
CA GLY A 189 4.74 0.07 18.23
C GLY A 189 3.97 -1.15 17.72
N ASP A 190 2.64 -1.19 17.81
CA ASP A 190 1.83 -2.24 17.18
C ASP A 190 2.07 -2.27 15.67
N ILE A 191 2.11 -3.47 15.11
CA ILE A 191 2.46 -3.72 13.73
C ILE A 191 1.19 -3.97 12.93
N TYR A 192 1.02 -3.26 11.83
CA TYR A 192 -0.09 -3.41 10.89
C TYR A 192 0.46 -3.97 9.58
N VAL A 193 -0.07 -5.10 9.13
CA VAL A 193 0.32 -5.78 7.90
C VAL A 193 -0.87 -5.83 6.96
N ALA A 194 -0.76 -5.16 5.81
CA ALA A 194 -1.72 -5.29 4.73
C ALA A 194 -1.44 -6.58 3.95
N GLU A 195 -2.48 -7.37 3.70
CA GLU A 195 -2.36 -8.66 3.04
C GLU A 195 -3.28 -8.72 1.83
N SER A 196 -2.72 -8.87 0.67
CA SER A 196 -3.35 -9.21 -0.62
C SER A 196 -2.48 -8.84 -1.82
N HIS A 197 -1.73 -9.74 -2.38
CA HIS A 197 -1.04 -9.50 -3.67
C HIS A 197 -1.45 -10.52 -4.74
N THR A 198 -2.61 -11.13 -4.60
CA THR A 198 -3.15 -12.09 -5.56
C THR A 198 -3.92 -11.40 -6.69
N ASN A 199 -4.16 -12.13 -7.77
CA ASN A 199 -5.04 -11.70 -8.85
C ASN A 199 -6.43 -11.36 -8.28
N VAL A 200 -7.02 -10.25 -8.71
CA VAL A 200 -8.36 -9.78 -8.31
C VAL A 200 -9.48 -10.78 -8.62
N ASP A 201 -9.27 -11.64 -9.59
CA ASP A 201 -10.22 -12.67 -10.01
C ASP A 201 -10.00 -14.01 -9.27
N ASP A 202 -8.99 -14.11 -8.39
CA ASP A 202 -8.79 -15.29 -7.56
C ASP A 202 -9.96 -15.42 -6.57
N PRO A 203 -10.70 -16.54 -6.58
CA PRO A 203 -11.79 -16.77 -5.62
C PRO A 203 -11.30 -16.83 -4.17
N ASN A 204 -10.01 -17.05 -3.95
CA ASN A 204 -9.38 -17.07 -2.64
C ASN A 204 -8.67 -15.74 -2.30
N LEU A 205 -9.01 -14.66 -3.01
CA LEU A 205 -8.47 -13.33 -2.72
C LEU A 205 -8.64 -12.99 -1.24
N ILE A 206 -7.53 -12.67 -0.60
CA ILE A 206 -7.52 -12.14 0.76
C ILE A 206 -7.43 -10.61 0.70
N GLY A 207 -8.27 -9.93 1.48
CA GLY A 207 -8.23 -8.49 1.64
C GLY A 207 -8.41 -8.14 3.10
N ARG A 208 -7.32 -8.01 3.86
CA ARG A 208 -7.36 -7.72 5.31
C ARG A 208 -6.12 -6.98 5.77
N ILE A 209 -6.18 -6.45 6.98
CA ILE A 209 -5.03 -5.92 7.69
C ILE A 209 -4.87 -6.71 9.00
N THR A 210 -3.76 -7.41 9.13
CA THR A 210 -3.40 -8.14 10.36
C THR A 210 -2.67 -7.22 11.31
N VAL A 211 -3.12 -7.17 12.56
CA VAL A 211 -2.52 -6.34 13.61
C VAL A 211 -1.86 -7.22 14.66
N LEU A 212 -0.58 -6.96 14.92
CA LEU A 212 0.21 -7.65 15.93
C LEU A 212 0.76 -6.62 16.95
N ASP A 213 1.10 -7.09 18.15
CA ASP A 213 1.81 -6.24 19.09
C ASP A 213 3.28 -6.02 18.65
N ARG A 214 4.00 -5.11 19.32
CA ARG A 214 5.41 -4.80 19.05
C ARG A 214 6.35 -6.01 19.08
N ASN A 215 5.93 -7.13 19.69
CA ASN A 215 6.70 -8.36 19.81
C ASN A 215 6.27 -9.41 18.76
N GLY A 216 5.37 -9.05 17.83
CA GLY A 216 4.88 -9.93 16.77
C GLY A 216 3.76 -10.88 17.18
N ARG A 217 3.15 -10.69 18.36
CA ARG A 217 2.01 -11.50 18.79
C ARG A 217 0.72 -10.97 18.17
N TYR A 218 -0.05 -11.84 17.54
CA TYR A 218 -1.34 -11.50 16.93
C TYR A 218 -2.31 -10.87 17.94
N LEU A 219 -2.92 -9.77 17.56
CA LEU A 219 -3.94 -9.06 18.35
C LEU A 219 -5.32 -9.17 17.71
N ARG A 220 -5.44 -8.86 16.42
CA ARG A 220 -6.73 -8.84 15.70
C ARG A 220 -6.52 -8.74 14.18
N THR A 221 -7.60 -8.97 13.45
CA THR A 221 -7.70 -8.66 12.01
C THR A 221 -8.68 -7.51 11.81
N ILE A 222 -8.35 -6.58 10.91
CA ILE A 222 -9.21 -5.50 10.44
C ILE A 222 -9.68 -5.84 9.04
N GLY A 223 -10.99 -5.80 8.83
CA GLY A 223 -11.62 -6.00 7.53
C GLY A 223 -11.62 -7.45 7.04
N GLN A 224 -12.11 -7.59 5.84
CA GLN A 224 -12.19 -8.83 5.08
C GLN A 224 -12.27 -8.48 3.58
N THR A 225 -12.22 -9.49 2.71
CA THR A 225 -12.41 -9.30 1.27
C THR A 225 -13.80 -8.78 0.98
N GLY A 226 -13.90 -7.69 0.23
CA GLY A 226 -15.17 -7.12 -0.18
C GLY A 226 -15.09 -5.68 -0.65
N THR A 227 -16.28 -5.06 -0.82
CA THR A 227 -16.42 -3.69 -1.37
C THR A 227 -17.12 -2.72 -0.43
N ARG A 228 -17.66 -3.21 0.69
CA ARG A 228 -18.34 -2.37 1.70
C ARG A 228 -17.31 -1.54 2.50
N PRO A 229 -17.75 -0.57 3.31
CA PRO A 229 -16.88 0.11 4.26
C PRO A 229 -16.10 -0.88 5.15
N ALA A 230 -14.81 -0.62 5.33
CA ALA A 230 -13.84 -1.48 6.03
C ALA A 230 -13.69 -2.91 5.45
N GLU A 231 -14.15 -3.18 4.25
CA GLU A 231 -13.77 -4.35 3.45
C GLU A 231 -12.76 -3.93 2.39
N PHE A 232 -11.90 -4.85 1.94
CA PHE A 232 -10.81 -4.52 1.04
C PHE A 232 -10.74 -5.49 -0.15
N ARG A 233 -10.27 -4.95 -1.28
CA ARG A 233 -9.79 -5.74 -2.42
C ARG A 233 -8.38 -5.24 -2.76
N THR A 234 -7.40 -5.96 -2.31
CA THR A 234 -5.97 -5.58 -2.38
C THR A 234 -5.68 -4.27 -1.63
N PRO A 235 -5.71 -4.28 -0.28
CA PRO A 235 -5.11 -3.21 0.50
C PRO A 235 -3.60 -3.22 0.22
N HIS A 236 -3.14 -2.29 -0.64
CA HIS A 236 -1.82 -2.39 -1.25
C HIS A 236 -0.75 -1.64 -0.47
N MET A 237 -1.08 -0.48 0.05
CA MET A 237 -0.22 0.32 0.92
C MET A 237 -1.04 0.94 2.05
N ILE A 238 -0.44 1.11 3.22
CA ILE A 238 -1.09 1.67 4.40
C ILE A 238 -0.20 2.72 5.04
N ALA A 239 -0.79 3.69 5.73
CA ALA A 239 -0.06 4.69 6.51
C ALA A 239 -0.92 5.19 7.68
N PHE A 240 -0.26 5.82 8.68
CA PHE A 240 -0.95 6.63 9.65
C PHE A 240 -0.85 8.12 9.28
N ASP A 241 -1.94 8.85 9.47
CA ASP A 241 -1.93 10.30 9.38
C ASP A 241 -1.55 10.96 10.73
N SER A 242 -1.51 12.31 10.76
CA SER A 242 -1.15 13.08 11.96
C SER A 242 -2.11 12.85 13.14
N GLN A 243 -3.34 12.42 12.88
CA GLN A 243 -4.36 12.11 13.89
C GLN A 243 -4.32 10.65 14.36
N GLY A 244 -3.40 9.86 13.82
CA GLY A 244 -3.28 8.43 14.09
C GLY A 244 -4.41 7.60 13.47
N ARG A 245 -5.07 8.10 12.42
CA ARG A 245 -6.02 7.31 11.64
C ARG A 245 -5.27 6.41 10.66
N LEU A 246 -5.80 5.22 10.41
CA LEU A 246 -5.27 4.27 9.44
C LEU A 246 -5.81 4.61 8.05
N ILE A 247 -4.91 4.93 7.13
CA ILE A 247 -5.20 5.25 5.74
C ILE A 247 -4.83 4.05 4.89
N VAL A 248 -5.75 3.59 4.06
CA VAL A 248 -5.61 2.35 3.28
C VAL A 248 -5.78 2.62 1.79
N ALA A 249 -4.78 2.30 1.00
CA ALA A 249 -4.86 2.24 -0.47
C ALA A 249 -5.58 0.95 -0.88
N ASP A 250 -6.90 1.00 -1.01
CA ASP A 250 -7.75 -0.14 -1.38
C ASP A 250 -7.83 -0.26 -2.90
N ARG A 251 -6.75 -0.79 -3.50
CA ARG A 251 -6.40 -0.65 -4.92
C ARG A 251 -7.47 -1.14 -5.88
N HIS A 252 -7.97 -2.36 -5.70
CA HIS A 252 -8.97 -2.94 -6.59
C HIS A 252 -10.42 -2.46 -6.32
N ASN A 253 -10.63 -1.70 -5.25
CA ASN A 253 -11.86 -0.95 -5.02
C ASN A 253 -11.76 0.51 -5.48
N HIS A 254 -10.63 0.92 -6.04
CA HIS A 254 -10.37 2.27 -6.57
C HIS A 254 -10.68 3.37 -5.55
N ARG A 255 -10.17 3.22 -4.32
CA ARG A 255 -10.44 4.17 -3.24
C ARG A 255 -9.33 4.22 -2.20
N ILE A 256 -9.22 5.35 -1.52
CA ILE A 256 -8.55 5.46 -0.24
C ILE A 256 -9.62 5.29 0.84
N GLN A 257 -9.41 4.41 1.82
CA GLN A 257 -10.25 4.34 3.00
C GLN A 257 -9.54 4.95 4.22
N ILE A 258 -10.30 5.62 5.07
CA ILE A 258 -9.86 6.19 6.35
C ILE A 258 -10.56 5.43 7.46
N LEU A 259 -9.79 4.85 8.36
CA LEU A 259 -10.27 4.04 9.48
C LEU A 259 -9.65 4.53 10.79
N THR A 260 -10.29 4.20 11.90
CA THR A 260 -9.62 4.27 13.19
C THR A 260 -8.60 3.15 13.32
N LYS A 261 -7.68 3.21 14.29
CA LYS A 261 -6.68 2.15 14.56
C LYS A 261 -7.30 0.78 14.88
N ASP A 262 -8.52 0.76 15.38
CA ASP A 262 -9.28 -0.46 15.68
C ASP A 262 -10.13 -0.95 14.48
N GLY A 263 -10.05 -0.27 13.33
CA GLY A 263 -10.64 -0.69 12.07
C GLY A 263 -12.06 -0.17 11.83
N LYS A 264 -12.57 0.79 12.61
CA LYS A 264 -13.87 1.42 12.33
C LYS A 264 -13.75 2.38 11.16
N TYR A 265 -14.66 2.25 10.21
CA TYR A 265 -14.76 3.13 9.05
C TYR A 265 -15.07 4.58 9.45
N ILE A 266 -14.35 5.53 8.83
CA ILE A 266 -14.56 6.96 8.99
C ILE A 266 -15.03 7.58 7.66
N ALA A 267 -14.25 7.37 6.57
CA ALA A 267 -14.54 7.95 5.26
C ALA A 267 -13.86 7.15 4.15
N GLU A 268 -14.24 7.44 2.89
CA GLU A 268 -13.53 6.98 1.71
C GLU A 268 -13.44 8.10 0.68
N TYR A 269 -12.35 8.06 -0.12
CA TYR A 269 -12.11 8.98 -1.23
C TYR A 269 -11.80 8.19 -2.50
N LYS A 270 -12.56 8.45 -3.57
CA LYS A 270 -12.39 7.83 -4.89
C LYS A 270 -11.65 8.73 -5.88
N GLU A 271 -11.42 9.97 -5.49
CA GLU A 271 -10.75 11.02 -6.28
C GLU A 271 -9.29 10.69 -6.59
N PHE A 272 -8.72 9.72 -5.89
CA PHE A 272 -7.33 9.28 -6.04
C PHE A 272 -7.15 8.12 -7.02
N SER A 273 -8.21 7.70 -7.75
CA SER A 273 -8.16 6.63 -8.74
C SER A 273 -7.88 5.24 -8.14
N ARG A 274 -6.96 4.49 -8.77
CA ARG A 274 -6.53 3.14 -8.41
C ARG A 274 -5.22 3.19 -7.59
N PRO A 275 -5.31 3.38 -6.27
CA PRO A 275 -4.14 3.68 -5.45
C PRO A 275 -3.24 2.45 -5.30
N SER A 276 -2.05 2.49 -5.89
CA SER A 276 -0.99 1.50 -5.64
C SER A 276 -0.17 1.89 -4.42
N GLY A 277 0.31 3.13 -4.37
CA GLY A 277 1.08 3.66 -3.26
C GLY A 277 0.48 4.92 -2.66
N LEU A 278 0.78 5.18 -1.40
CA LEU A 278 0.44 6.43 -0.73
C LEU A 278 1.56 6.92 0.18
N ALA A 279 1.78 8.22 0.21
CA ALA A 279 2.61 8.91 1.19
C ALA A 279 1.82 10.09 1.77
N ILE A 280 2.12 10.45 3.02
CA ILE A 280 1.43 11.52 3.73
C ILE A 280 2.49 12.43 4.35
N ASP A 281 2.38 13.74 4.11
CA ASP A 281 3.28 14.70 4.73
C ASP A 281 2.76 15.17 6.10
N ALA A 282 3.58 15.99 6.79
CA ALA A 282 3.26 16.50 8.13
C ALA A 282 2.01 17.42 8.18
N ASN A 283 1.49 17.82 7.03
CA ASN A 283 0.28 18.65 6.90
C ASN A 283 -0.95 17.85 6.50
N ASP A 284 -0.88 16.50 6.54
CA ASP A 284 -1.91 15.59 6.05
C ASP A 284 -2.24 15.79 4.56
N THR A 285 -1.26 16.25 3.76
CA THR A 285 -1.33 16.17 2.30
C THR A 285 -1.03 14.73 1.90
N ILE A 286 -1.93 14.12 1.15
CA ILE A 286 -1.76 12.77 0.63
C ILE A 286 -1.25 12.80 -0.81
N TYR A 287 -0.27 11.95 -1.10
CA TYR A 287 0.32 11.71 -2.41
C TYR A 287 0.03 10.27 -2.80
N VAL A 288 -0.75 10.07 -3.85
CA VAL A 288 -1.22 8.73 -4.24
C VAL A 288 -0.73 8.38 -5.63
N ALA A 289 0.08 7.33 -5.72
CA ALA A 289 0.57 6.79 -6.97
C ALA A 289 -0.46 5.79 -7.54
N ASP A 290 -0.90 6.03 -8.76
CA ASP A 290 -1.66 5.10 -9.59
C ASP A 290 -0.74 4.55 -10.67
N SER A 291 -0.29 3.32 -10.52
CA SER A 291 0.63 2.65 -11.43
C SER A 291 -0.05 1.75 -12.46
N GLU A 292 -1.35 1.50 -12.32
CA GLU A 292 -2.01 0.43 -13.05
C GLU A 292 -3.24 0.84 -13.87
N SER A 293 -3.75 2.06 -13.73
CA SER A 293 -4.89 2.51 -14.57
C SER A 293 -4.53 2.45 -16.04
N THR A 294 -5.47 1.95 -16.83
CA THR A 294 -5.40 1.83 -18.28
C THR A 294 -6.78 2.04 -18.86
N ALA A 295 -6.89 2.22 -20.18
CA ALA A 295 -8.17 2.27 -20.87
C ALA A 295 -9.06 1.03 -20.62
N LYS A 296 -8.45 -0.11 -20.23
CA LYS A 296 -9.17 -1.37 -19.96
C LYS A 296 -9.49 -1.57 -18.48
N VAL A 297 -8.54 -1.24 -17.59
CA VAL A 297 -8.65 -1.58 -16.15
C VAL A 297 -9.40 -0.52 -15.34
N HIS A 298 -9.22 0.75 -15.66
CA HIS A 298 -9.92 1.87 -15.01
C HIS A 298 -10.16 2.97 -16.04
N PRO A 299 -11.13 2.78 -16.95
CA PRO A 299 -11.34 3.65 -18.10
C PRO A 299 -11.52 5.11 -17.71
N GLY A 300 -10.87 6.00 -18.46
CA GLY A 300 -10.92 7.45 -18.23
C GLY A 300 -9.90 7.98 -17.22
N TRP A 301 -9.26 7.13 -16.42
CA TRP A 301 -8.23 7.53 -15.48
C TRP A 301 -6.83 7.28 -16.07
N LEU A 302 -5.92 8.24 -15.86
CA LEU A 302 -4.51 8.10 -16.21
C LEU A 302 -3.69 7.66 -15.01
N ARG A 303 -2.63 6.91 -15.26
CA ARG A 303 -1.54 6.70 -14.29
C ARG A 303 -0.96 8.04 -13.88
N GLY A 304 -0.37 8.12 -12.68
CA GLY A 304 0.23 9.35 -12.19
C GLY A 304 0.15 9.45 -10.68
N ILE A 305 0.70 10.55 -10.13
CA ILE A 305 0.60 10.85 -8.72
C ILE A 305 -0.46 11.93 -8.52
N ARG A 306 -1.50 11.63 -7.75
CA ARG A 306 -2.52 12.59 -7.33
C ARG A 306 -2.16 13.14 -5.97
N ILE A 307 -2.17 14.46 -5.86
CA ILE A 307 -1.82 15.21 -4.64
C ILE A 307 -3.10 15.83 -4.12
N GLY A 308 -3.41 15.61 -2.84
CA GLY A 308 -4.67 16.10 -2.29
C GLY A 308 -4.68 16.18 -0.76
N SER A 309 -5.85 16.35 -0.19
CA SER A 309 -6.06 16.56 1.24
C SER A 309 -6.80 15.39 1.87
N LEU A 310 -6.31 14.87 2.99
CA LEU A 310 -7.02 13.90 3.83
C LEU A 310 -8.20 14.49 4.60
N LYS A 311 -8.37 15.82 4.58
CA LYS A 311 -9.50 16.47 5.25
C LYS A 311 -10.81 16.29 4.50
N ASP A 312 -10.75 16.33 3.16
CA ASP A 312 -11.95 16.39 2.32
C ASP A 312 -11.84 15.57 1.00
N GLY A 313 -10.72 14.86 0.79
CA GLY A 313 -10.48 14.08 -0.42
C GLY A 313 -10.18 14.91 -1.67
N LYS A 314 -10.09 16.23 -1.56
CA LYS A 314 -9.91 17.12 -2.72
C LYS A 314 -8.50 16.95 -3.31
N VAL A 315 -8.46 16.53 -4.58
CA VAL A 315 -7.21 16.50 -5.37
C VAL A 315 -6.91 17.91 -5.89
N THR A 316 -5.68 18.39 -5.64
CA THR A 316 -5.22 19.74 -6.00
C THR A 316 -4.06 19.71 -6.99
N GLY A 317 -3.39 18.57 -7.17
CA GLY A 317 -2.26 18.41 -8.08
C GLY A 317 -2.24 17.06 -8.76
N PHE A 318 -1.54 16.99 -9.89
CA PHE A 318 -1.36 15.77 -10.66
C PHE A 318 0.00 15.74 -11.35
N VAL A 319 0.82 14.74 -11.02
CA VAL A 319 2.08 14.44 -11.71
C VAL A 319 1.80 13.36 -12.74
N PRO A 320 1.98 13.63 -14.04
CA PRO A 320 1.67 12.67 -15.10
C PRO A 320 2.65 11.47 -15.10
N PRO A 321 2.26 10.35 -15.74
CA PRO A 321 3.13 9.19 -15.87
C PRO A 321 4.34 9.49 -16.78
N HIS A 322 5.39 8.67 -16.64
CA HIS A 322 6.52 8.73 -17.55
C HIS A 322 6.10 8.30 -18.95
N LYS A 323 6.63 8.97 -19.94
CA LYS A 323 6.50 8.54 -21.35
C LYS A 323 7.31 7.26 -21.57
N THR A 324 6.66 6.24 -22.10
CA THR A 324 7.24 4.95 -22.50
C THR A 324 6.62 4.53 -23.83
N ASP A 325 7.02 3.36 -24.35
CA ASP A 325 6.35 2.77 -25.52
C ASP A 325 4.92 2.29 -25.22
N SER A 326 4.56 2.17 -23.94
CA SER A 326 3.17 1.91 -23.52
C SER A 326 2.32 3.16 -23.68
N PRO A 327 1.12 3.06 -24.28
CA PRO A 327 0.21 4.20 -24.42
C PRO A 327 -0.25 4.78 -23.08
N ASP A 328 -0.26 3.96 -22.02
CA ASP A 328 -0.65 4.38 -20.66
C ASP A 328 0.53 4.99 -19.87
N GLY A 329 1.75 4.96 -20.43
CA GLY A 329 2.96 5.37 -19.75
C GLY A 329 3.37 4.41 -18.61
N ALA A 330 4.27 4.86 -17.73
CA ALA A 330 4.70 4.14 -16.53
C ALA A 330 4.66 5.06 -15.30
N MET A 331 4.40 4.46 -14.15
CA MET A 331 4.42 5.10 -12.84
C MET A 331 4.83 4.03 -11.80
N GLY A 332 5.58 4.44 -10.78
CA GLY A 332 5.98 3.54 -9.70
C GLY A 332 4.80 3.11 -8.83
N GLU A 333 4.93 1.94 -8.20
CA GLU A 333 3.92 1.41 -7.28
C GLU A 333 4.06 2.01 -5.89
N GLY A 334 5.25 1.92 -5.28
CA GLY A 334 5.54 2.54 -4.00
C GLY A 334 5.86 4.02 -4.14
N ILE A 335 5.56 4.80 -3.11
CA ILE A 335 5.86 6.23 -3.06
C ILE A 335 6.28 6.64 -1.65
N ALA A 336 7.27 7.52 -1.55
CA ALA A 336 7.72 8.14 -0.30
C ALA A 336 7.96 9.63 -0.50
N ILE A 337 7.92 10.41 0.59
CA ILE A 337 8.19 11.85 0.60
C ILE A 337 9.28 12.17 1.63
N ASP A 338 10.31 12.92 1.21
CA ASP A 338 11.37 13.34 2.11
C ASP A 338 11.03 14.64 2.87
N ALA A 339 11.88 15.02 3.81
CA ALA A 339 11.68 16.23 4.64
C ALA A 339 11.70 17.54 3.82
N ALA A 340 12.29 17.54 2.62
CA ALA A 340 12.29 18.67 1.70
C ALA A 340 11.04 18.71 0.79
N GLY A 341 10.19 17.68 0.86
CA GLY A 341 8.99 17.53 0.05
C GLY A 341 9.25 16.92 -1.34
N ASN A 342 10.44 16.35 -1.59
CA ASN A 342 10.66 15.57 -2.80
C ASN A 342 9.97 14.22 -2.70
N LEU A 343 9.46 13.73 -3.84
CA LEU A 343 8.86 12.41 -3.91
C LEU A 343 9.83 11.41 -4.52
N TYR A 344 9.66 10.16 -4.13
CA TYR A 344 10.39 9.02 -4.70
C TYR A 344 9.38 7.94 -5.04
N THR A 345 9.49 7.35 -6.23
CA THR A 345 8.65 6.21 -6.63
C THR A 345 9.49 4.99 -6.94
N ALA A 346 9.01 3.83 -6.49
CA ALA A 346 9.59 2.53 -6.76
C ALA A 346 8.99 1.96 -8.06
N GLU A 347 9.84 1.74 -9.07
CA GLU A 347 9.43 1.47 -10.44
C GLU A 347 9.46 -0.04 -10.75
N ALA A 348 8.28 -0.66 -10.83
CA ALA A 348 8.18 -2.09 -11.12
C ALA A 348 8.50 -2.43 -12.59
N THR A 349 8.03 -1.62 -13.54
CA THR A 349 8.15 -1.90 -14.98
C THR A 349 9.35 -1.24 -15.64
N VAL A 350 9.60 0.04 -15.36
CA VAL A 350 10.78 0.77 -15.90
C VAL A 350 12.01 0.61 -15.00
N ARG A 351 11.84 -0.02 -13.85
CA ARG A 351 12.84 -0.45 -12.87
C ARG A 351 13.60 0.68 -12.17
N GLY A 352 13.96 0.43 -10.92
CA GLY A 352 14.72 1.36 -10.11
C GLY A 352 13.85 2.35 -9.33
N VAL A 353 14.43 3.49 -9.00
CA VAL A 353 13.77 4.56 -8.24
C VAL A 353 13.82 5.87 -9.01
N THR A 354 12.67 6.51 -9.16
CA THR A 354 12.53 7.85 -9.75
C THR A 354 12.36 8.87 -8.64
N LYS A 355 13.11 9.97 -8.70
CA LYS A 355 12.98 11.13 -7.80
C LYS A 355 12.24 12.26 -8.50
N TYR A 356 11.35 12.91 -7.77
CA TYR A 356 10.61 14.10 -8.19
C TYR A 356 11.01 15.23 -7.26
N VAL A 357 11.79 16.18 -7.76
CA VAL A 357 12.29 17.33 -7.00
C VAL A 357 11.22 18.40 -6.97
N LYS A 358 10.84 18.84 -5.78
CA LYS A 358 9.89 19.92 -5.59
C LYS A 358 10.52 21.26 -5.99
N GLU A 359 9.84 22.04 -6.86
CA GLU A 359 10.23 23.36 -7.37
C GLU A 359 9.48 24.49 -6.65
#